data_2806f84f8678c60806efc3cc46231a95
#
_entry.id   2806f84f8678c60806efc3cc46231a95
#
_cell.length_a   1.000
_cell.length_b   1.000
_cell.length_c   1.000
_cell.angle_alpha   90.00
_cell.angle_beta   90.00
_cell.angle_gamma   90.00
#
_symmetry.space_group_name_H-M   'P 1'
#
loop_
_entity.id
_entity.type
_entity.pdbx_description
1 polymer ?
#
loop_
_entity_poly.entity_id
_entity_poly.type
_entity_poly.pdbx_seq_one_letter_code
_entity_poly.pdbx_strand_id
1 'polypeptide(L)'
;MSEIRFDEEGNIIGCKKCGSRQLRKDGWAYWKTKKRQRWKCASCYHKMLNPLVLEKAKFEKELQEVEHIPIEEIIEHRKKQYSQKLKAKKSKQLINIKINQMGPIGILHFGDPHVDDDGTDLAEVYSLCNLVNKTDGLFGGNLGDIQNNWIGRLQALYGQQSTSAKESWRLTEHFVNQVEWLYLVAGNHDVWSGDGDPLEFIMREHSGVYEQWGARLNLVFPNGKEIRINARHMFKGNSMWNTAHGVAKAAQMGWKDHILTCGHTHVSGYQVLKDAASGLISHAIQVASFKIMDSYADKLGLDDKNIFNAPVTIIDPYYEDDDNRLITTIFNPYEGAKFLEYKREQWKKSKQK
;
A
#
# COMPACT_ATOMS: atom_id res chain seq x y z
N MET A 1 -49.61 29.12 -20.47
CA MET A 1 -50.38 28.64 -19.30
C MET A 1 -50.94 29.87 -18.62
N SER A 2 -52.25 29.95 -18.35
CA SER A 2 -52.83 31.10 -17.66
C SER A 2 -52.30 31.16 -16.21
N GLU A 3 -51.85 32.33 -15.77
CA GLU A 3 -51.45 32.55 -14.39
C GLU A 3 -52.57 32.27 -13.40
N ILE A 4 -52.23 31.70 -12.24
CA ILE A 4 -53.20 31.49 -11.16
C ILE A 4 -53.51 32.88 -10.56
N ARG A 5 -54.75 33.26 -10.58
CA ARG A 5 -55.21 34.51 -9.93
C ARG A 5 -55.74 34.21 -8.53
N PHE A 6 -55.39 35.09 -7.59
CA PHE A 6 -55.82 35.02 -6.19
C PHE A 6 -56.59 36.29 -5.81
N ASP A 7 -57.49 36.18 -4.87
CA ASP A 7 -58.07 37.30 -4.16
C ASP A 7 -57.15 37.85 -3.06
N GLU A 8 -57.55 38.89 -2.39
CA GLU A 8 -56.82 39.54 -1.29
C GLU A 8 -56.63 38.57 -0.08
N GLU A 9 -57.49 37.57 0.05
CA GLU A 9 -57.43 36.56 1.08
C GLU A 9 -56.58 35.32 0.68
N GLY A 10 -56.02 35.33 -0.53
CA GLY A 10 -55.15 34.27 -1.06
C GLY A 10 -55.94 33.06 -1.59
N ASN A 11 -57.23 33.19 -1.87
CA ASN A 11 -58.03 32.11 -2.47
C ASN A 11 -57.88 32.16 -4.01
N ILE A 12 -57.95 30.98 -4.62
CA ILE A 12 -57.88 30.87 -6.10
C ILE A 12 -59.20 31.39 -6.71
N ILE A 13 -59.10 32.38 -7.61
CA ILE A 13 -60.24 32.98 -8.31
C ILE A 13 -60.34 32.63 -9.80
N GLY A 14 -59.43 31.80 -10.30
CA GLY A 14 -59.42 31.37 -11.70
C GLY A 14 -58.78 29.99 -11.89
N CYS A 15 -59.32 29.22 -12.83
CA CYS A 15 -58.77 27.91 -13.16
C CYS A 15 -57.49 28.04 -13.95
N LYS A 16 -56.38 27.48 -13.44
CA LYS A 16 -55.08 27.54 -14.13
C LYS A 16 -55.03 26.79 -15.48
N LYS A 17 -56.02 25.87 -15.72
CA LYS A 17 -56.07 25.08 -16.95
C LYS A 17 -56.90 25.77 -18.05
N CYS A 18 -58.05 26.36 -17.74
CA CYS A 18 -58.96 26.94 -18.75
C CYS A 18 -59.34 28.41 -18.50
N GLY A 19 -58.77 29.06 -17.47
CA GLY A 19 -59.07 30.45 -17.13
C GLY A 19 -60.45 30.71 -16.53
N SER A 20 -61.35 29.75 -16.50
CA SER A 20 -62.72 29.91 -16.01
C SER A 20 -62.74 30.37 -14.54
N ARG A 21 -63.63 31.32 -14.22
CA ARG A 21 -63.89 31.78 -12.84
C ARG A 21 -64.92 30.93 -12.12
N GLN A 22 -65.53 29.96 -12.78
CA GLN A 22 -66.55 29.07 -12.15
C GLN A 22 -65.84 27.99 -11.37
N LEU A 23 -65.47 28.34 -10.14
CA LEU A 23 -64.83 27.42 -9.18
C LEU A 23 -65.77 27.08 -8.06
N ARG A 24 -65.73 25.81 -7.60
CA ARG A 24 -66.47 25.35 -6.42
C ARG A 24 -65.49 24.71 -5.43
N LYS A 25 -65.78 24.84 -4.14
CA LYS A 25 -65.05 24.19 -3.06
C LYS A 25 -65.17 22.67 -3.22
N ASP A 26 -64.03 21.93 -3.16
CA ASP A 26 -63.93 20.48 -3.33
C ASP A 26 -63.28 19.84 -2.08
N GLY A 27 -63.65 20.34 -0.89
CA GLY A 27 -63.16 19.86 0.39
C GLY A 27 -61.78 20.42 0.76
N TRP A 28 -61.11 19.75 1.65
CA TRP A 28 -59.85 20.18 2.23
C TRP A 28 -58.75 19.17 1.92
N ALA A 29 -57.52 19.67 1.78
CA ALA A 29 -56.32 18.85 1.79
C ALA A 29 -55.48 19.23 3.00
N TYR A 30 -54.88 18.24 3.60
CA TYR A 30 -54.01 18.41 4.78
C TYR A 30 -52.55 18.18 4.42
N TRP A 31 -51.68 19.04 4.95
CA TRP A 31 -50.26 18.87 4.89
C TRP A 31 -49.68 19.15 6.28
N LYS A 32 -49.18 18.11 6.94
CA LYS A 32 -48.88 18.14 8.38
C LYS A 32 -50.09 18.62 9.16
N THR A 33 -49.98 19.64 9.97
CA THR A 33 -51.09 20.22 10.77
C THR A 33 -51.88 21.30 10.03
N LYS A 34 -51.47 21.69 8.82
CA LYS A 34 -52.11 22.77 8.05
C LYS A 34 -53.11 22.22 7.04
N LYS A 35 -54.34 22.80 7.03
CA LYS A 35 -55.36 22.47 6.04
C LYS A 35 -55.39 23.51 4.92
N ARG A 36 -55.66 23.06 3.70
CA ARG A 36 -55.76 23.91 2.50
C ARG A 36 -57.08 23.64 1.79
N GLN A 37 -57.77 24.71 1.37
CA GLN A 37 -58.97 24.57 0.58
C GLN A 37 -58.64 23.96 -0.79
N ARG A 38 -59.33 22.90 -1.16
CA ARG A 38 -59.35 22.37 -2.52
C ARG A 38 -60.44 23.03 -3.32
N TRP A 39 -60.14 23.30 -4.57
CA TRP A 39 -61.08 23.86 -5.53
C TRP A 39 -61.16 22.94 -6.74
N LYS A 40 -62.35 22.89 -7.35
CA LYS A 40 -62.60 22.20 -8.60
C LYS A 40 -63.26 23.15 -9.60
N CYS A 41 -62.69 23.24 -10.80
CA CYS A 41 -63.30 24.03 -11.88
C CYS A 41 -64.59 23.35 -12.38
N ALA A 42 -65.64 24.13 -12.49
CA ALA A 42 -66.92 23.60 -13.00
C ALA A 42 -66.87 23.37 -14.51
N SER A 43 -66.01 24.10 -15.26
CA SER A 43 -65.94 23.99 -16.72
C SER A 43 -65.04 22.86 -17.21
N CYS A 44 -63.90 22.61 -16.57
CA CYS A 44 -62.92 21.61 -17.05
C CYS A 44 -62.58 20.54 -15.97
N TYR A 45 -63.22 20.59 -14.84
CA TYR A 45 -63.05 19.66 -13.71
C TYR A 45 -61.63 19.60 -13.11
N HIS A 46 -60.74 20.52 -13.50
CA HIS A 46 -59.39 20.60 -12.96
C HIS A 46 -59.42 20.93 -11.46
N LYS A 47 -58.67 20.17 -10.66
CA LYS A 47 -58.55 20.37 -9.20
C LYS A 47 -57.34 21.24 -8.88
N MET A 48 -57.49 22.15 -7.92
CA MET A 48 -56.46 23.10 -7.49
C MET A 48 -56.49 23.21 -5.96
N LEU A 49 -55.35 23.64 -5.39
CA LEU A 49 -55.21 23.88 -3.95
C LEU A 49 -54.82 25.33 -3.72
N ASN A 50 -55.35 25.97 -2.71
CA ASN A 50 -54.83 27.25 -2.27
C ASN A 50 -53.33 27.13 -1.96
N PRO A 51 -52.51 28.16 -2.21
CA PRO A 51 -51.13 28.15 -1.82
C PRO A 51 -50.97 27.87 -0.33
N LEU A 52 -49.89 27.24 0.07
CA LEU A 52 -49.57 27.06 1.46
C LEU A 52 -49.00 28.38 1.99
N VAL A 53 -49.76 29.10 2.78
CA VAL A 53 -49.25 30.25 3.53
C VAL A 53 -48.40 29.70 4.66
N LEU A 54 -47.10 29.77 4.50
CA LEU A 54 -46.17 29.50 5.59
C LEU A 54 -46.04 30.77 6.43
N GLU A 55 -46.38 30.67 7.71
CA GLU A 55 -46.03 31.74 8.64
C GLU A 55 -44.51 31.95 8.56
N LYS A 56 -44.07 33.23 8.54
CA LYS A 56 -42.66 33.52 8.62
C LYS A 56 -42.05 32.80 9.84
N ALA A 57 -40.93 32.16 9.64
CA ALA A 57 -40.22 31.51 10.73
C ALA A 57 -39.97 32.56 11.82
N LYS A 58 -40.11 32.17 13.08
CA LYS A 58 -39.82 33.06 14.22
C LYS A 58 -38.35 33.48 14.34
N PHE A 59 -37.47 32.90 13.49
CA PHE A 59 -36.07 33.27 13.31
C PHE A 59 -35.69 33.09 11.86
N GLU A 60 -34.80 33.91 11.40
CA GLU A 60 -34.17 33.80 10.08
C GLU A 60 -32.72 33.38 10.34
N LYS A 61 -32.25 32.41 9.58
CA LYS A 61 -30.84 31.96 9.64
C LYS A 61 -30.05 32.86 8.70
N GLU A 62 -29.27 33.75 9.26
CA GLU A 62 -28.20 34.40 8.48
C GLU A 62 -27.07 33.41 8.28
N LEU A 63 -26.93 32.90 7.07
CA LEU A 63 -25.75 32.17 6.65
C LEU A 63 -24.72 33.21 6.21
N GLN A 64 -23.55 33.22 6.87
CA GLN A 64 -22.40 33.86 6.27
C GLN A 64 -22.13 33.20 4.92
N GLU A 65 -22.00 34.01 3.86
CA GLU A 65 -21.56 33.50 2.58
C GLU A 65 -20.15 32.96 2.76
N VAL A 66 -20.02 31.64 2.68
CA VAL A 66 -18.71 30.98 2.60
C VAL A 66 -18.23 31.19 1.18
N GLU A 67 -17.19 31.98 1.00
CA GLU A 67 -16.51 32.07 -0.30
C GLU A 67 -16.03 30.68 -0.69
N HIS A 68 -16.70 30.11 -1.68
CA HIS A 68 -16.28 28.85 -2.27
C HIS A 68 -15.19 29.11 -3.30
N ILE A 69 -14.10 28.35 -3.21
CA ILE A 69 -13.08 28.35 -4.26
C ILE A 69 -13.76 28.06 -5.61
N PRO A 70 -13.55 28.87 -6.66
CA PRO A 70 -14.11 28.61 -7.98
C PRO A 70 -13.77 27.20 -8.48
N ILE A 71 -14.72 26.54 -9.12
CA ILE A 71 -14.53 25.15 -9.57
C ILE A 71 -13.37 25.01 -10.56
N GLU A 72 -13.11 26.04 -11.34
CA GLU A 72 -12.01 26.13 -12.29
C GLU A 72 -10.64 26.06 -11.58
N GLU A 73 -10.50 26.75 -10.45
CA GLU A 73 -9.27 26.70 -9.64
C GLU A 73 -9.06 25.33 -9.03
N ILE A 74 -10.12 24.68 -8.55
CA ILE A 74 -10.05 23.31 -8.06
C ILE A 74 -9.61 22.36 -9.17
N ILE A 75 -10.17 22.49 -10.38
CA ILE A 75 -9.81 21.68 -11.54
C ILE A 75 -8.33 21.88 -11.92
N GLU A 76 -7.86 23.12 -12.02
CA GLU A 76 -6.46 23.40 -12.35
C GLU A 76 -5.49 22.88 -11.26
N HIS A 77 -5.84 23.04 -10.00
CA HIS A 77 -5.06 22.44 -8.91
C HIS A 77 -4.97 20.90 -9.06
N ARG A 78 -6.10 20.23 -9.35
CA ARG A 78 -6.15 18.78 -9.56
C ARG A 78 -5.30 18.33 -10.76
N LYS A 79 -5.33 19.07 -11.87
CA LYS A 79 -4.49 18.80 -13.05
C LYS A 79 -3.00 18.90 -12.71
N LYS A 80 -2.62 19.96 -11.98
CA LYS A 80 -1.23 20.15 -11.52
C LYS A 80 -0.77 18.99 -10.61
N GLN A 81 -1.60 18.60 -9.64
CA GLN A 81 -1.32 17.48 -8.76
C GLN A 81 -1.15 16.15 -9.52
N TYR A 82 -2.03 15.90 -10.50
CA TYR A 82 -1.92 14.72 -11.36
C TYR A 82 -0.59 14.70 -12.13
N SER A 83 -0.21 15.83 -12.72
CA SER A 83 1.04 15.95 -13.49
C SER A 83 2.28 15.71 -12.60
N GLN A 84 2.27 16.25 -11.38
CA GLN A 84 3.34 16.02 -10.40
C GLN A 84 3.44 14.55 -9.98
N LYS A 85 2.30 13.92 -9.65
CA LYS A 85 2.25 12.50 -9.32
C LYS A 85 2.69 11.60 -10.48
N LEU A 86 2.35 11.96 -11.71
CA LEU A 86 2.77 11.21 -12.90
C LEU A 86 4.30 11.28 -13.09
N LYS A 87 4.90 12.46 -12.91
CA LYS A 87 6.36 12.62 -12.96
C LYS A 87 7.05 11.80 -11.87
N ALA A 88 6.58 11.90 -10.61
CA ALA A 88 7.11 11.12 -9.50
C ALA A 88 6.98 9.61 -9.75
N LYS A 89 5.83 9.14 -10.25
CA LYS A 89 5.65 7.73 -10.61
C LYS A 89 6.63 7.26 -11.67
N LYS A 90 6.90 8.08 -12.70
CA LYS A 90 7.87 7.73 -13.76
C LYS A 90 9.29 7.64 -13.22
N SER A 91 9.72 8.56 -12.35
CA SER A 91 11.06 8.54 -11.76
C SER A 91 11.31 7.33 -10.84
N LYS A 92 10.26 6.80 -10.22
CA LYS A 92 10.32 5.64 -9.33
C LYS A 92 10.03 4.30 -10.04
N GLN A 93 9.82 4.30 -11.36
CA GLN A 93 9.46 3.10 -12.10
C GLN A 93 10.59 2.06 -12.12
N LEU A 94 11.83 2.53 -12.19
CA LEU A 94 13.05 1.73 -12.05
C LEU A 94 14.14 2.62 -11.46
N ILE A 95 14.63 2.29 -10.28
CA ILE A 95 15.61 3.07 -9.54
C ILE A 95 17.00 2.45 -9.79
N ASN A 96 17.90 3.22 -10.38
CA ASN A 96 19.26 2.76 -10.59
C ASN A 96 20.09 2.89 -9.31
N ILE A 97 20.73 1.80 -8.91
CA ILE A 97 21.69 1.74 -7.81
C ILE A 97 23.04 1.35 -8.38
N LYS A 98 24.00 2.22 -8.21
CA LYS A 98 25.39 1.94 -8.61
C LYS A 98 26.07 1.15 -7.50
N ILE A 99 26.44 -0.09 -7.80
CA ILE A 99 27.25 -0.92 -6.91
C ILE A 99 28.72 -0.49 -7.05
N ASN A 100 29.31 0.01 -5.97
CA ASN A 100 30.72 0.44 -5.97
C ASN A 100 31.67 -0.68 -5.57
N GLN A 101 31.15 -1.84 -5.18
CA GLN A 101 31.95 -2.98 -4.75
C GLN A 101 32.19 -3.97 -5.89
N MET A 102 33.44 -4.42 -5.99
CA MET A 102 33.84 -5.43 -6.96
C MET A 102 33.57 -6.84 -6.44
N GLY A 103 33.28 -7.78 -7.35
CA GLY A 103 33.03 -9.19 -7.04
C GLY A 103 31.57 -9.51 -6.77
N PRO A 104 31.28 -10.75 -6.38
CA PRO A 104 29.94 -11.18 -5.98
C PRO A 104 29.43 -10.40 -4.76
N ILE A 105 28.13 -10.12 -4.72
CA ILE A 105 27.43 -9.53 -3.56
C ILE A 105 26.31 -10.45 -3.11
N GLY A 106 25.85 -10.26 -1.87
CA GLY A 106 24.67 -10.92 -1.32
C GLY A 106 23.64 -9.94 -0.82
N ILE A 107 22.39 -10.34 -0.83
CA ILE A 107 21.28 -9.61 -0.22
C ILE A 107 20.56 -10.57 0.73
N LEU A 108 20.53 -10.24 2.01
CA LEU A 108 19.73 -10.93 3.02
C LEU A 108 18.36 -10.26 3.05
N HIS A 109 17.31 -11.01 2.71
CA HIS A 109 15.94 -10.50 2.63
C HIS A 109 15.22 -10.72 3.95
N PHE A 110 15.06 -9.67 4.76
CA PHE A 110 14.26 -9.72 5.98
C PHE A 110 12.77 -9.71 5.64
N GLY A 111 12.04 -10.74 6.04
CA GLY A 111 10.58 -10.80 5.97
C GLY A 111 9.95 -10.29 7.27
N ASP A 112 8.94 -9.49 7.17
CA ASP A 112 8.02 -9.01 8.20
C ASP A 112 8.55 -9.13 9.65
N PRO A 113 9.47 -8.23 10.09
CA PRO A 113 10.18 -8.39 11.37
C PRO A 113 9.30 -8.26 12.60
N HIS A 114 8.25 -7.41 12.57
CA HIS A 114 7.36 -7.16 13.70
C HIS A 114 8.13 -7.04 15.04
N VAL A 115 9.16 -6.18 15.07
CA VAL A 115 10.13 -6.08 16.18
C VAL A 115 9.53 -5.74 17.55
N ASP A 116 8.27 -5.34 17.58
CA ASP A 116 7.50 -5.02 18.79
C ASP A 116 6.53 -6.12 19.22
N ASP A 117 6.45 -7.24 18.50
CA ASP A 117 5.56 -8.35 18.84
C ASP A 117 6.24 -9.33 19.80
N ASP A 118 5.50 -9.74 20.83
CA ASP A 118 6.01 -10.69 21.84
C ASP A 118 6.28 -12.09 21.27
N GLY A 119 5.73 -12.41 20.10
CA GLY A 119 5.95 -13.67 19.39
C GLY A 119 7.11 -13.64 18.40
N THR A 120 7.82 -12.52 18.28
CA THR A 120 8.94 -12.36 17.35
C THR A 120 10.26 -12.83 17.96
N ASP A 121 11.03 -13.64 17.21
CA ASP A 121 12.40 -14.00 17.58
C ASP A 121 13.37 -12.83 17.35
N LEU A 122 13.38 -11.89 18.31
CA LEU A 122 14.27 -10.75 18.27
C LEU A 122 15.75 -11.14 18.36
N ALA A 123 16.08 -12.25 19.01
CA ALA A 123 17.46 -12.72 19.09
C ALA A 123 18.00 -13.07 17.71
N GLU A 124 17.20 -13.77 16.91
CA GLU A 124 17.55 -14.08 15.52
C GLU A 124 17.60 -12.81 14.65
N VAL A 125 16.62 -11.92 14.76
CA VAL A 125 16.61 -10.64 14.01
C VAL A 125 17.92 -9.89 14.20
N TYR A 126 18.38 -9.67 15.44
CA TYR A 126 19.63 -8.94 15.70
C TYR A 126 20.89 -9.75 15.38
N SER A 127 20.84 -11.07 15.47
CA SER A 127 21.93 -11.94 15.00
C SER A 127 22.13 -11.80 13.50
N LEU A 128 21.06 -11.69 12.73
CA LEU A 128 21.10 -11.47 11.29
C LEU A 128 21.56 -10.05 10.90
N CYS A 129 21.18 -9.03 11.67
CA CYS A 129 21.74 -7.69 11.51
C CYS A 129 23.29 -7.73 11.67
N ASN A 130 23.77 -8.41 12.71
CA ASN A 130 25.21 -8.61 12.92
C ASN A 130 25.86 -9.41 11.78
N LEU A 131 25.18 -10.41 11.24
CA LEU A 131 25.66 -11.21 10.12
C LEU A 131 25.88 -10.34 8.87
N VAL A 132 24.90 -9.48 8.53
CA VAL A 132 25.02 -8.53 7.42
C VAL A 132 26.23 -7.63 7.61
N ASN A 133 26.40 -7.04 8.79
CA ASN A 133 27.48 -6.10 9.06
C ASN A 133 28.89 -6.74 9.07
N LYS A 134 28.99 -8.03 9.39
CA LYS A 134 30.27 -8.75 9.46
C LYS A 134 30.68 -9.40 8.14
N THR A 135 29.76 -9.62 7.21
CA THR A 135 30.02 -10.35 5.97
C THR A 135 30.31 -9.37 4.83
N ASP A 136 31.54 -9.40 4.32
CA ASP A 136 31.96 -8.54 3.20
C ASP A 136 31.10 -8.77 1.95
N GLY A 137 30.45 -7.72 1.48
CA GLY A 137 29.56 -7.73 0.30
C GLY A 137 28.15 -8.20 0.56
N LEU A 138 27.73 -8.39 1.82
CA LEU A 138 26.36 -8.70 2.17
C LEU A 138 25.60 -7.42 2.55
N PHE A 139 24.44 -7.21 1.97
CA PHE A 139 23.55 -6.07 2.22
C PHE A 139 22.20 -6.54 2.78
N GLY A 140 21.51 -5.69 3.51
CA GLY A 140 20.14 -5.94 3.94
C GLY A 140 19.11 -5.52 2.89
N GLY A 141 18.03 -6.27 2.78
CA GLY A 141 16.81 -5.90 2.08
C GLY A 141 15.60 -6.17 2.98
N ASN A 142 14.79 -5.16 3.28
CA ASN A 142 13.60 -5.33 4.11
C ASN A 142 12.32 -5.27 3.28
N LEU A 143 11.36 -6.15 3.59
CA LEU A 143 10.13 -6.35 2.83
C LEU A 143 8.89 -5.73 3.48
N GLY A 144 9.06 -4.96 4.55
CA GLY A 144 7.98 -4.25 5.25
C GLY A 144 7.51 -4.93 6.52
N ASP A 145 6.48 -4.34 7.11
CA ASP A 145 5.89 -4.73 8.39
C ASP A 145 6.96 -4.89 9.48
N ILE A 146 7.73 -3.80 9.68
CA ILE A 146 8.79 -3.78 10.70
C ILE A 146 8.20 -3.85 12.10
N GLN A 147 7.02 -3.26 12.30
CA GLN A 147 6.28 -3.24 13.56
C GLN A 147 4.80 -3.54 13.36
N ASN A 148 4.09 -3.83 14.46
CA ASN A 148 2.65 -4.10 14.43
C ASN A 148 1.81 -2.84 14.15
N ASN A 149 2.17 -1.69 14.73
CA ASN A 149 1.50 -0.39 14.56
C ASN A 149 -0.03 -0.50 14.55
N TRP A 150 -0.61 -1.05 15.62
CA TRP A 150 -2.06 -1.28 15.74
C TRP A 150 -2.83 0.03 15.77
N ILE A 151 -3.65 0.30 14.76
CA ILE A 151 -4.47 1.52 14.65
C ILE A 151 -5.95 1.22 14.51
N GLY A 152 -6.79 2.23 14.73
CA GLY A 152 -8.23 2.15 14.59
C GLY A 152 -8.82 1.03 15.45
N ARG A 153 -9.60 0.14 14.86
CA ARG A 153 -10.23 -1.00 15.56
C ARG A 153 -9.22 -2.05 16.07
N LEU A 154 -7.99 -2.04 15.58
CA LEU A 154 -6.94 -2.98 15.98
C LEU A 154 -6.16 -2.50 17.21
N GLN A 155 -6.35 -1.25 17.68
CA GLN A 155 -5.67 -0.72 18.86
C GLN A 155 -5.85 -1.56 20.12
N ALA A 156 -6.96 -2.30 20.24
CA ALA A 156 -7.19 -3.21 21.36
C ALA A 156 -6.13 -4.33 21.44
N LEU A 157 -5.43 -4.64 20.36
CA LEU A 157 -4.35 -5.64 20.31
C LEU A 157 -3.11 -5.20 21.09
N TYR A 158 -2.89 -3.89 21.30
CA TYR A 158 -1.84 -3.42 22.22
C TYR A 158 -2.01 -3.94 23.66
N GLY A 159 -3.23 -4.29 24.06
CA GLY A 159 -3.46 -4.94 25.35
C GLY A 159 -2.98 -6.41 25.42
N GLN A 160 -2.57 -6.99 24.31
CA GLN A 160 -2.10 -8.37 24.18
C GLN A 160 -0.59 -8.45 23.92
N GLN A 161 0.11 -7.31 23.85
CA GLN A 161 1.57 -7.25 23.69
C GLN A 161 2.19 -6.44 24.84
N SER A 162 3.46 -6.70 25.15
CA SER A 162 4.16 -6.05 26.25
C SER A 162 4.70 -4.66 25.90
N THR A 163 4.87 -4.36 24.60
CA THR A 163 5.40 -3.10 24.08
C THR A 163 4.29 -2.06 23.84
N SER A 164 4.52 -0.83 24.25
CA SER A 164 3.68 0.32 23.93
C SER A 164 4.00 0.84 22.51
N ALA A 165 3.08 1.61 21.92
CA ALA A 165 3.31 2.25 20.61
C ALA A 165 4.57 3.12 20.57
N LYS A 166 4.94 3.77 21.68
CA LYS A 166 6.18 4.56 21.78
C LYS A 166 7.42 3.66 21.75
N GLU A 167 7.38 2.53 22.43
CA GLU A 167 8.47 1.55 22.43
C GLU A 167 8.60 0.88 21.08
N SER A 168 7.49 0.55 20.42
CA SER A 168 7.46 0.02 19.05
C SER A 168 8.24 0.91 18.08
N TRP A 169 8.01 2.23 18.08
CA TRP A 169 8.76 3.16 17.23
C TRP A 169 10.24 3.24 17.59
N ARG A 170 10.60 3.15 18.86
CA ARG A 170 12.02 3.11 19.28
C ARG A 170 12.71 1.81 18.84
N LEU A 171 12.02 0.67 18.90
CA LEU A 171 12.53 -0.59 18.39
C LEU A 171 12.70 -0.55 16.87
N THR A 172 11.72 0.03 16.16
CA THR A 172 11.77 0.23 14.71
C THR A 172 12.97 1.09 14.29
N GLU A 173 13.15 2.25 14.92
CA GLU A 173 14.30 3.14 14.67
C GLU A 173 15.62 2.41 14.97
N HIS A 174 15.69 1.71 16.10
CA HIS A 174 16.87 0.96 16.45
C HIS A 174 17.19 -0.14 15.44
N PHE A 175 16.21 -0.92 15.02
CA PHE A 175 16.38 -1.98 14.01
C PHE A 175 16.84 -1.41 12.66
N VAL A 176 16.20 -0.35 12.17
CA VAL A 176 16.56 0.27 10.90
C VAL A 176 17.98 0.79 10.91
N ASN A 177 18.46 1.30 12.04
CA ASN A 177 19.84 1.79 12.19
C ASN A 177 20.90 0.69 12.35
N GLN A 178 20.51 -0.60 12.44
CA GLN A 178 21.48 -1.69 12.61
C GLN A 178 22.13 -2.19 11.32
N VAL A 179 21.54 -1.95 10.16
CA VAL A 179 21.92 -2.60 8.89
C VAL A 179 22.18 -1.57 7.81
N GLU A 180 23.17 -1.80 6.95
CA GLU A 180 23.30 -1.11 5.67
C GLU A 180 22.28 -1.69 4.68
N TRP A 181 21.17 -0.98 4.54
CA TRP A 181 20.07 -1.41 3.68
C TRP A 181 20.36 -1.09 2.21
N LEU A 182 20.28 -2.07 1.34
CA LEU A 182 20.21 -1.85 -0.10
C LEU A 182 18.80 -1.30 -0.46
N TYR A 183 17.78 -1.83 0.18
CA TYR A 183 16.40 -1.33 0.12
C TYR A 183 15.63 -1.63 1.40
N LEU A 184 14.67 -0.77 1.68
CA LEU A 184 13.65 -0.96 2.69
C LEU A 184 12.29 -0.59 2.08
N VAL A 185 11.39 -1.55 2.06
CA VAL A 185 9.99 -1.37 1.62
C VAL A 185 9.12 -1.24 2.85
N ALA A 186 8.22 -0.27 2.87
CA ALA A 186 7.20 -0.22 3.92
C ALA A 186 6.02 -1.12 3.59
N GLY A 187 5.56 -1.88 4.58
CA GLY A 187 4.36 -2.72 4.51
C GLY A 187 3.10 -2.00 4.96
N ASN A 188 2.00 -2.74 5.09
CA ASN A 188 0.72 -2.14 5.49
C ASN A 188 0.73 -1.65 6.94
N HIS A 189 1.38 -2.34 7.86
CA HIS A 189 1.51 -1.90 9.25
C HIS A 189 2.33 -0.61 9.37
N ASP A 190 3.39 -0.47 8.59
CA ASP A 190 4.27 0.70 8.62
C ASP A 190 3.56 1.98 8.17
N VAL A 191 2.62 1.90 7.21
CA VAL A 191 1.93 3.06 6.62
C VAL A 191 0.52 3.31 7.17
N TRP A 192 0.05 2.52 8.11
CA TRP A 192 -1.31 2.65 8.65
C TRP A 192 -1.57 3.94 9.40
N SER A 193 -0.57 4.58 9.97
CA SER A 193 -0.73 5.80 10.78
C SER A 193 -1.40 6.95 10.03
N GLY A 194 -1.24 7.02 8.71
CA GLY A 194 -1.94 7.98 7.84
C GLY A 194 -1.44 9.43 7.92
N ASP A 195 -0.77 9.81 9.00
CA ASP A 195 -0.33 11.16 9.31
C ASP A 195 1.17 11.37 9.08
N GLY A 196 1.62 11.01 7.89
CA GLY A 196 3.04 11.06 7.54
C GLY A 196 3.67 9.68 7.41
N ASP A 197 4.99 9.67 7.22
CA ASP A 197 5.78 8.46 7.07
C ASP A 197 7.02 8.53 7.96
N PRO A 198 6.94 8.01 9.20
CA PRO A 198 8.08 8.04 10.13
C PRO A 198 9.30 7.29 9.61
N LEU A 199 9.11 6.21 8.82
CA LEU A 199 10.23 5.48 8.22
C LEU A 199 10.98 6.32 7.18
N GLU A 200 10.29 7.19 6.43
CA GLU A 200 10.95 8.13 5.52
C GLU A 200 11.90 9.06 6.27
N PHE A 201 11.53 9.50 7.49
CA PHE A 201 12.41 10.33 8.31
C PHE A 201 13.63 9.56 8.80
N ILE A 202 13.47 8.33 9.27
CA ILE A 202 14.56 7.48 9.73
C ILE A 202 15.50 7.17 8.56
N MET A 203 14.95 6.81 7.40
CA MET A 203 15.73 6.43 6.22
C MET A 203 16.47 7.58 5.53
N ARG A 204 16.21 8.85 5.90
CA ARG A 204 16.95 10.00 5.33
C ARG A 204 18.44 9.97 5.58
N GLU A 205 18.87 9.38 6.69
CA GLU A 205 20.29 9.24 7.06
C GLU A 205 20.94 8.01 6.41
N HIS A 206 20.17 7.17 5.71
CA HIS A 206 20.63 5.96 5.05
C HIS A 206 20.81 6.16 3.54
N SER A 207 21.82 5.49 2.96
CA SER A 207 22.06 5.49 1.51
C SER A 207 21.12 4.55 0.74
N GLY A 208 20.42 3.66 1.41
CA GLY A 208 19.50 2.68 0.83
C GLY A 208 18.24 3.29 0.25
N VAL A 209 17.59 2.57 -0.64
CA VAL A 209 16.32 2.99 -1.24
C VAL A 209 15.19 2.70 -0.27
N TYR A 210 14.40 3.73 0.04
CA TYR A 210 13.13 3.61 0.75
C TYR A 210 11.95 3.85 -0.19
N GLU A 211 10.98 2.95 -0.21
CA GLU A 211 9.72 3.10 -0.94
C GLU A 211 8.56 2.42 -0.19
N GLN A 212 7.39 3.06 -0.21
CA GLN A 212 6.16 2.43 0.28
C GLN A 212 5.70 1.34 -0.69
N TRP A 213 5.26 0.21 -0.17
CA TRP A 213 4.66 -0.93 -0.90
C TRP A 213 5.58 -1.69 -1.85
N GLY A 214 6.63 -1.08 -2.36
CA GLY A 214 7.57 -1.77 -3.25
C GLY A 214 8.49 -0.88 -4.03
N ALA A 215 9.71 -1.36 -4.22
CA ALA A 215 10.77 -0.75 -4.99
C ALA A 215 11.18 -1.67 -6.14
N ARG A 216 11.36 -1.12 -7.33
CA ARG A 216 11.95 -1.80 -8.47
C ARG A 216 13.33 -1.20 -8.75
N LEU A 217 14.38 -1.98 -8.56
CA LEU A 217 15.76 -1.56 -8.55
C LEU A 217 16.51 -2.13 -9.76
N ASN A 218 17.46 -1.35 -10.28
CA ASN A 218 18.42 -1.79 -11.27
C ASN A 218 19.82 -1.64 -10.66
N LEU A 219 20.43 -2.74 -10.26
CA LEU A 219 21.79 -2.75 -9.73
C LEU A 219 22.78 -2.70 -10.91
N VAL A 220 23.54 -1.63 -11.00
CA VAL A 220 24.57 -1.44 -12.02
C VAL A 220 25.92 -1.75 -11.42
N PHE A 221 26.54 -2.85 -11.83
CA PHE A 221 27.83 -3.32 -11.35
C PHE A 221 29.00 -2.63 -12.06
N PRO A 222 30.23 -2.62 -11.45
CA PRO A 222 31.40 -1.98 -12.05
C PRO A 222 31.83 -2.55 -13.42
N ASN A 223 31.47 -3.81 -13.71
CA ASN A 223 31.72 -4.45 -15.02
C ASN A 223 30.60 -4.14 -16.06
N GLY A 224 29.62 -3.30 -15.74
CA GLY A 224 28.51 -2.94 -16.60
C GLY A 224 27.32 -3.91 -16.56
N LYS A 225 27.40 -5.01 -15.80
CA LYS A 225 26.26 -5.92 -15.63
C LYS A 225 25.12 -5.21 -14.88
N GLU A 226 23.90 -5.41 -15.33
CA GLU A 226 22.69 -4.88 -14.72
C GLU A 226 21.81 -6.00 -14.19
N ILE A 227 21.38 -5.89 -12.93
CA ILE A 227 20.50 -6.87 -12.29
C ILE A 227 19.28 -6.16 -11.76
N ARG A 228 18.10 -6.57 -12.24
CA ARG A 228 16.82 -5.99 -11.79
C ARG A 228 16.23 -6.78 -10.64
N ILE A 229 15.85 -6.04 -9.59
CA ILE A 229 15.17 -6.54 -8.40
C ILE A 229 13.82 -5.85 -8.29
N ASN A 230 12.76 -6.61 -8.02
CA ASN A 230 11.45 -6.09 -7.70
C ASN A 230 11.09 -6.57 -6.30
N ALA A 231 11.40 -5.75 -5.31
CA ALA A 231 11.06 -6.00 -3.91
C ALA A 231 9.73 -5.32 -3.58
N ARG A 232 8.78 -6.07 -3.08
CA ARG A 232 7.47 -5.54 -2.67
C ARG A 232 7.06 -6.12 -1.34
N HIS A 233 6.21 -5.39 -0.62
CA HIS A 233 5.60 -6.00 0.55
C HIS A 233 4.71 -7.19 0.14
N MET A 234 3.92 -7.05 -0.95
CA MET A 234 3.07 -8.11 -1.45
C MET A 234 2.97 -8.12 -2.99
N PHE A 235 2.91 -9.32 -3.59
CA PHE A 235 2.41 -9.53 -4.96
C PHE A 235 1.02 -10.16 -4.93
N LYS A 236 0.12 -9.67 -5.78
CA LYS A 236 -1.26 -10.17 -5.85
C LYS A 236 -1.34 -11.58 -6.44
N GLY A 237 -1.88 -12.51 -5.68
CA GLY A 237 -2.18 -13.88 -6.11
C GLY A 237 -2.12 -14.84 -4.93
N ASN A 238 -3.13 -15.71 -4.80
CA ASN A 238 -3.20 -16.74 -3.78
C ASN A 238 -3.34 -18.11 -4.43
N SER A 239 -2.74 -19.12 -3.82
CA SER A 239 -2.90 -20.52 -4.19
C SER A 239 -2.82 -21.38 -2.92
N MET A 240 -3.70 -22.36 -2.82
CA MET A 240 -3.65 -23.35 -1.74
C MET A 240 -2.44 -24.30 -1.85
N TRP A 241 -1.89 -24.44 -3.06
CA TRP A 241 -0.85 -25.41 -3.39
C TRP A 241 0.55 -24.82 -3.50
N ASN A 242 0.66 -23.50 -3.69
CA ASN A 242 1.93 -22.83 -3.91
C ASN A 242 2.00 -21.50 -3.16
N THR A 243 2.76 -21.47 -2.09
CA THR A 243 2.95 -20.28 -1.26
C THR A 243 3.62 -19.13 -2.02
N ALA A 244 4.47 -19.41 -3.00
CA ALA A 244 5.10 -18.42 -3.88
C ALA A 244 4.22 -18.00 -5.08
N HIS A 245 2.95 -18.39 -5.15
CA HIS A 245 2.11 -18.18 -6.35
C HIS A 245 2.06 -16.70 -6.79
N GLY A 246 1.85 -15.78 -5.86
CA GLY A 246 1.72 -14.35 -6.19
C GLY A 246 2.98 -13.80 -6.86
N VAL A 247 4.13 -14.03 -6.26
CA VAL A 247 5.43 -13.56 -6.76
C VAL A 247 5.85 -14.31 -8.03
N ALA A 248 5.62 -15.63 -8.13
CA ALA A 248 5.91 -16.43 -9.31
C ALA A 248 5.03 -16.01 -10.52
N LYS A 249 3.74 -15.77 -10.30
CA LYS A 249 2.85 -15.21 -11.31
C LYS A 249 3.33 -13.85 -11.81
N ALA A 250 3.79 -12.97 -10.91
CA ALA A 250 4.33 -11.67 -11.29
C ALA A 250 5.58 -11.80 -12.16
N ALA A 251 6.47 -12.74 -11.86
CA ALA A 251 7.66 -13.05 -12.66
C ALA A 251 7.29 -13.59 -14.03
N GLN A 252 6.34 -14.53 -14.10
CA GLN A 252 5.98 -15.21 -15.34
C GLN A 252 5.19 -14.32 -16.30
N MET A 253 4.20 -13.58 -15.78
CA MET A 253 3.20 -12.88 -16.59
C MET A 253 3.42 -11.36 -16.70
N GLY A 254 4.26 -10.77 -15.86
CA GLY A 254 4.40 -9.31 -15.78
C GLY A 254 5.83 -8.81 -15.80
N TRP A 255 6.48 -8.89 -14.66
CA TRP A 255 7.79 -8.30 -14.45
C TRP A 255 8.90 -9.27 -14.86
N LYS A 256 9.64 -8.92 -15.91
CA LYS A 256 10.82 -9.69 -16.35
C LYS A 256 12.06 -9.21 -15.61
N ASP A 257 12.09 -9.40 -14.29
CA ASP A 257 13.18 -9.03 -13.41
C ASP A 257 13.92 -10.29 -12.92
N HIS A 258 15.19 -10.16 -12.56
CA HIS A 258 16.01 -11.29 -12.14
C HIS A 258 15.60 -11.83 -10.78
N ILE A 259 15.25 -10.92 -9.84
CA ILE A 259 14.81 -11.26 -8.49
C ILE A 259 13.48 -10.55 -8.22
N LEU A 260 12.46 -11.31 -7.84
CA LEU A 260 11.21 -10.79 -7.29
C LEU A 260 11.06 -11.35 -5.89
N THR A 261 10.86 -10.47 -4.91
CA THR A 261 10.78 -10.88 -3.50
C THR A 261 9.67 -10.14 -2.76
N CYS A 262 8.99 -10.82 -1.85
CA CYS A 262 7.94 -10.23 -1.02
C CYS A 262 7.75 -10.97 0.33
N GLY A 263 7.07 -10.29 1.28
CA GLY A 263 6.66 -10.78 2.58
C GLY A 263 5.14 -10.87 2.73
N HIS A 264 4.59 -10.28 3.80
CA HIS A 264 3.18 -10.06 4.11
C HIS A 264 2.37 -11.27 4.56
N THR A 265 2.52 -12.42 3.94
CA THR A 265 1.67 -13.58 4.22
C THR A 265 2.24 -14.52 5.30
N HIS A 266 3.39 -14.19 5.87
CA HIS A 266 4.12 -14.94 6.91
C HIS A 266 4.41 -16.41 6.52
N VAL A 267 4.36 -16.73 5.24
CA VAL A 267 4.70 -18.05 4.70
C VAL A 267 5.86 -17.93 3.73
N SER A 268 6.68 -18.98 3.63
CA SER A 268 7.80 -18.99 2.70
C SER A 268 7.51 -19.83 1.46
N GLY A 269 8.12 -19.44 0.35
CA GLY A 269 8.04 -20.17 -0.90
C GLY A 269 9.07 -19.67 -1.91
N TYR A 270 9.48 -20.55 -2.80
CA TYR A 270 10.50 -20.23 -3.78
C TYR A 270 10.24 -20.92 -5.11
N GLN A 271 10.42 -20.18 -6.19
CA GLN A 271 10.31 -20.73 -7.54
C GLN A 271 11.32 -20.06 -8.48
N VAL A 272 12.00 -20.87 -9.29
CA VAL A 272 12.86 -20.38 -10.38
C VAL A 272 12.12 -20.55 -11.71
N LEU A 273 12.16 -19.51 -12.52
CA LEU A 273 11.45 -19.43 -13.78
C LEU A 273 12.41 -19.00 -14.90
N LYS A 274 12.36 -19.64 -16.05
CA LYS A 274 13.11 -19.20 -17.25
C LYS A 274 12.13 -18.64 -18.27
N ASP A 275 12.36 -17.41 -18.73
CA ASP A 275 11.64 -16.83 -19.84
C ASP A 275 12.15 -17.39 -21.15
N ALA A 276 11.29 -18.09 -21.90
CA ALA A 276 11.68 -18.77 -23.12
C ALA A 276 12.15 -17.82 -24.25
N ALA A 277 11.63 -16.59 -24.25
CA ALA A 277 11.93 -15.62 -25.31
C ALA A 277 13.28 -14.91 -25.08
N SER A 278 13.61 -14.51 -23.83
CA SER A 278 14.83 -13.78 -23.49
C SER A 278 15.93 -14.64 -22.89
N GLY A 279 15.61 -15.86 -22.45
CA GLY A 279 16.53 -16.70 -21.67
C GLY A 279 16.65 -16.31 -20.21
N LEU A 280 16.13 -15.15 -19.79
CA LEU A 280 16.24 -14.63 -18.44
C LEU A 280 15.75 -15.64 -17.39
N ILE A 281 16.59 -15.88 -16.39
CA ILE A 281 16.23 -16.67 -15.21
C ILE A 281 15.78 -15.70 -14.11
N SER A 282 14.54 -15.93 -13.62
CA SER A 282 13.94 -15.15 -12.55
C SER A 282 13.80 -15.99 -11.28
N HIS A 283 14.17 -15.42 -10.16
CA HIS A 283 14.02 -15.99 -8.82
C HIS A 283 12.83 -15.31 -8.13
N ALA A 284 11.78 -16.07 -7.87
CA ALA A 284 10.56 -15.63 -7.20
C ALA A 284 10.57 -16.12 -5.77
N ILE A 285 10.64 -15.20 -4.79
CA ILE A 285 10.89 -15.48 -3.38
C ILE A 285 9.76 -14.90 -2.54
N GLN A 286 9.01 -15.75 -1.88
CA GLN A 286 8.07 -15.38 -0.82
C GLN A 286 8.78 -15.64 0.51
N VAL A 287 8.98 -14.60 1.32
CA VAL A 287 9.70 -14.67 2.59
C VAL A 287 8.71 -14.68 3.73
N ALA A 288 8.91 -15.54 4.73
CA ALA A 288 8.08 -15.61 5.92
C ALA A 288 8.46 -14.51 6.94
N SER A 289 7.76 -14.49 8.08
CA SER A 289 7.96 -13.54 9.18
C SER A 289 8.91 -14.09 10.24
N PHE A 290 9.46 -13.20 11.04
CA PHE A 290 10.15 -13.54 12.30
C PHE A 290 9.18 -13.74 13.48
N LYS A 291 7.90 -13.41 13.29
CA LYS A 291 6.85 -13.66 14.24
C LYS A 291 6.46 -15.13 14.19
N ILE A 292 7.11 -15.94 15.05
CA ILE A 292 6.95 -17.40 15.12
C ILE A 292 5.70 -17.77 15.89
N MET A 293 5.41 -17.06 17.00
CA MET A 293 4.21 -17.25 17.80
C MET A 293 3.19 -16.16 17.45
N ASP A 294 2.15 -16.53 16.74
CA ASP A 294 1.10 -15.60 16.31
C ASP A 294 -0.27 -16.06 16.83
N SER A 295 -0.79 -15.38 17.85
CA SER A 295 -2.10 -15.68 18.44
C SER A 295 -3.25 -15.53 17.43
N TYR A 296 -3.09 -14.73 16.38
CA TYR A 296 -4.07 -14.62 15.31
C TYR A 296 -4.05 -15.85 14.40
N ALA A 297 -2.87 -16.35 14.06
CA ALA A 297 -2.70 -17.58 13.29
C ALA A 297 -3.27 -18.78 14.07
N ASP A 298 -2.94 -18.89 15.36
CA ASP A 298 -3.46 -19.93 16.25
C ASP A 298 -4.99 -19.89 16.34
N LYS A 299 -5.57 -18.70 16.51
CA LYS A 299 -7.03 -18.52 16.56
C LYS A 299 -7.73 -18.98 15.28
N LEU A 300 -7.09 -18.82 14.12
CA LEU A 300 -7.63 -19.23 12.83
C LEU A 300 -7.25 -20.67 12.44
N GLY A 301 -6.41 -21.34 13.23
CA GLY A 301 -5.91 -22.68 12.91
C GLY A 301 -5.09 -22.69 11.62
N LEU A 302 -4.29 -21.66 11.38
CA LEU A 302 -3.43 -21.58 10.19
C LEU A 302 -2.22 -22.49 10.35
N ASP A 303 -1.90 -23.24 9.28
CA ASP A 303 -0.72 -24.09 9.25
C ASP A 303 0.56 -23.25 9.23
N ASP A 304 1.57 -23.65 10.00
CA ASP A 304 2.92 -23.12 9.87
C ASP A 304 3.53 -23.59 8.54
N LYS A 305 3.82 -22.62 7.67
CA LYS A 305 4.48 -22.81 6.36
C LYS A 305 5.76 -22.01 6.28
N ASN A 306 6.37 -21.70 7.41
CA ASN A 306 7.63 -20.98 7.48
C ASN A 306 8.80 -21.95 7.34
N ILE A 307 9.51 -21.90 6.20
CA ILE A 307 10.77 -22.63 5.98
C ILE A 307 11.95 -21.67 6.13
N PHE A 308 11.78 -20.39 5.74
CA PHE A 308 12.80 -19.36 5.83
C PHE A 308 12.18 -17.96 5.99
N ASN A 309 12.76 -17.17 6.86
CA ASN A 309 12.37 -15.76 7.13
C ASN A 309 13.44 -14.75 6.70
N ALA A 310 14.62 -15.20 6.32
CA ALA A 310 15.73 -14.35 5.88
C ALA A 310 16.67 -15.08 4.87
N PRO A 311 16.18 -15.45 3.67
CA PRO A 311 17.03 -16.06 2.67
C PRO A 311 18.07 -15.09 2.15
N VAL A 312 19.24 -15.61 1.76
CA VAL A 312 20.29 -14.82 1.12
C VAL A 312 20.30 -15.10 -0.38
N THR A 313 20.17 -14.05 -1.19
CA THR A 313 20.35 -14.11 -2.63
C THR A 313 21.75 -13.59 -2.98
N ILE A 314 22.58 -14.45 -3.55
CA ILE A 314 23.93 -14.14 -3.98
C ILE A 314 23.94 -13.87 -5.47
N ILE A 315 24.50 -12.73 -5.87
CA ILE A 315 24.62 -12.26 -7.25
C ILE A 315 26.09 -12.28 -7.64
N ASP A 316 26.42 -13.06 -8.67
CA ASP A 316 27.75 -13.10 -9.26
C ASP A 316 27.72 -12.45 -10.66
N PRO A 317 28.05 -11.16 -10.77
CA PRO A 317 27.79 -10.36 -11.98
C PRO A 317 28.66 -10.73 -13.17
N TYR A 318 29.45 -11.80 -13.09
CA TYR A 318 30.31 -12.27 -14.17
C TYR A 318 29.68 -13.37 -15.02
N TYR A 319 28.41 -13.69 -14.82
CA TYR A 319 27.65 -14.64 -15.60
C TYR A 319 26.52 -13.97 -16.39
N GLU A 320 26.03 -14.65 -17.44
CA GLU A 320 24.96 -14.14 -18.30
C GLU A 320 23.58 -14.38 -17.69
N ASP A 321 22.53 -13.72 -18.23
CA ASP A 321 21.16 -13.75 -17.71
C ASP A 321 20.47 -15.12 -17.78
N ASP A 322 20.97 -16.01 -18.64
CA ASP A 322 20.50 -17.37 -18.80
C ASP A 322 21.35 -18.41 -18.07
N ASP A 323 22.39 -17.97 -17.36
CA ASP A 323 23.27 -18.84 -16.56
C ASP A 323 22.77 -18.88 -15.09
N ASN A 324 22.52 -20.10 -14.61
CA ASN A 324 22.05 -20.31 -13.23
C ASN A 324 23.08 -19.95 -12.14
N ARG A 325 24.33 -19.66 -12.51
CA ARG A 325 25.37 -19.20 -11.58
C ARG A 325 25.33 -17.68 -11.32
N LEU A 326 24.57 -16.93 -12.14
CA LEU A 326 24.38 -15.49 -11.96
C LEU A 326 23.73 -15.18 -10.61
N ILE A 327 22.71 -15.96 -10.25
CA ILE A 327 21.96 -15.78 -9.01
C ILE A 327 21.81 -17.13 -8.32
N THR A 328 22.14 -17.16 -7.02
CA THR A 328 21.93 -18.33 -6.14
C THR A 328 21.20 -17.88 -4.89
N THR A 329 20.07 -18.52 -4.57
CA THR A 329 19.35 -18.26 -3.32
C THR A 329 19.58 -19.38 -2.34
N ILE A 330 20.02 -19.05 -1.13
CA ILE A 330 20.27 -19.98 -0.01
C ILE A 330 19.34 -19.60 1.13
N PHE A 331 18.60 -20.59 1.64
CA PHE A 331 17.53 -20.36 2.59
C PHE A 331 18.04 -20.12 4.02
N ASN A 332 19.09 -20.85 4.42
CA ASN A 332 19.75 -20.60 5.69
C ASN A 332 20.68 -19.39 5.55
N PRO A 333 20.46 -18.28 6.30
CA PRO A 333 21.23 -17.05 6.15
C PRO A 333 22.71 -17.20 6.48
N TYR A 334 23.06 -18.02 7.47
CA TYR A 334 24.45 -18.25 7.86
C TYR A 334 25.24 -19.06 6.82
N GLU A 335 24.59 -20.03 6.17
CA GLU A 335 25.18 -20.76 5.05
C GLU A 335 25.29 -19.86 3.81
N GLY A 336 24.29 -19.00 3.58
CA GLY A 336 24.31 -18.01 2.52
C GLY A 336 25.49 -17.05 2.65
N ALA A 337 25.72 -16.53 3.85
CA ALA A 337 26.87 -15.67 4.14
C ALA A 337 28.22 -16.39 3.88
N LYS A 338 28.39 -17.60 4.38
CA LYS A 338 29.59 -18.42 4.13
C LYS A 338 29.79 -18.70 2.63
N PHE A 339 28.73 -18.97 1.90
CA PHE A 339 28.83 -19.19 0.47
C PHE A 339 29.21 -17.91 -0.29
N LEU A 340 28.72 -16.76 0.14
CA LEU A 340 29.15 -15.47 -0.39
C LEU A 340 30.64 -15.25 -0.14
N GLU A 341 31.13 -15.48 1.07
CA GLU A 341 32.56 -15.37 1.41
C GLU A 341 33.39 -16.29 0.50
N TYR A 342 32.99 -17.55 0.34
CA TYR A 342 33.65 -18.47 -0.59
C TYR A 342 33.68 -17.94 -2.04
N LYS A 343 32.57 -17.46 -2.57
CA LYS A 343 32.47 -16.90 -3.93
C LYS A 343 33.42 -15.70 -4.10
N ARG A 344 33.46 -14.81 -3.09
CA ARG A 344 34.31 -13.63 -3.08
C ARG A 344 35.81 -14.03 -3.02
N GLU A 345 36.16 -15.03 -2.25
CA GLU A 345 37.53 -15.56 -2.23
C GLU A 345 37.93 -16.16 -3.58
N GLN A 346 37.06 -16.94 -4.22
CA GLN A 346 37.33 -17.51 -5.55
C GLN A 346 37.51 -16.38 -6.59
N TRP A 347 36.67 -15.37 -6.53
CA TRP A 347 36.79 -14.20 -7.40
C TRP A 347 38.11 -13.46 -7.16
N LYS A 348 38.52 -13.20 -5.91
CA LYS A 348 39.83 -12.56 -5.58
C LYS A 348 40.99 -13.37 -6.14
N LYS A 349 41.00 -14.70 -5.97
CA LYS A 349 42.03 -15.60 -6.51
C LYS A 349 42.08 -15.58 -8.04
N SER A 350 40.97 -15.44 -8.73
CA SER A 350 40.94 -15.36 -10.20
C SER A 350 41.53 -14.06 -10.77
N LYS A 351 41.56 -12.99 -9.98
CA LYS A 351 42.15 -11.70 -10.37
C LYS A 351 43.66 -11.59 -10.09
N GLN A 352 44.21 -12.52 -9.32
CA GLN A 352 45.67 -12.58 -9.04
C GLN A 352 46.45 -13.45 -10.03
N LYS A 353 45.73 -14.18 -10.89
CA LYS A 353 46.29 -14.88 -12.06
C LYS A 353 46.23 -14.03 -13.31
#